data_2fc698e890f2a886ab203e01cf9db393
#
_entry.id   2fc698e890f2a886ab203e01cf9db393
#
_cell.length_a   1.000
_cell.length_b   1.000
_cell.length_c   1.000
_cell.angle_alpha   90.00
_cell.angle_beta   90.00
_cell.angle_gamma   90.00
#
_symmetry.space_group_name_H-M   'P 1'
#
loop_
_entity.id
_entity.type
_entity.pdbx_description
1 polymer ?
#
loop_
_entity_poly.entity_id
_entity_poly.type
_entity_poly.pdbx_seq_one_letter_code
_entity_poly.pdbx_strand_id
1 'polypeptide(L)'
;ILRLELRFGRSKITKLTKAKDWESQLIELGSQVENQQHKFLHRLHMTHFDPISLPALLDRINASKYRDKTKKKLRRIAKKANGCVSLAAVQKDCRIRKSEFIKLLGKFEEMGIGYISFKS
;
A
#
# COMPACT_ATOMS: atom_id res chain seq x y z
N ILE A 1 0.60 14.68 -10.24
CA ILE A 1 1.20 13.41 -10.74
C ILE A 1 1.98 12.76 -9.61
N LEU A 2 1.62 11.55 -9.24
CA LEU A 2 2.40 10.75 -8.29
C LEU A 2 3.57 10.11 -9.04
N ARG A 3 4.79 10.42 -8.63
CA ARG A 3 6.01 9.78 -9.14
C ARG A 3 6.60 8.89 -8.05
N LEU A 4 6.75 7.61 -8.37
CA LEU A 4 7.46 6.65 -7.53
C LEU A 4 8.82 6.36 -8.16
N GLU A 5 9.85 6.42 -7.35
CA GLU A 5 11.23 6.15 -7.78
C GLU A 5 11.81 5.02 -6.93
N LEU A 6 12.27 3.98 -7.60
CA LEU A 6 12.95 2.86 -6.96
C LEU A 6 14.45 2.97 -7.21
N ARG A 7 15.23 3.12 -6.13
CA ARG A 7 16.68 3.23 -6.20
C ARG A 7 17.34 1.98 -5.65
N PHE A 8 18.33 1.47 -6.37
CA PHE A 8 19.15 0.35 -5.95
C PHE A 8 20.54 0.83 -5.54
N GLY A 9 20.84 0.77 -4.25
CA GLY A 9 22.19 0.97 -3.76
C GLY A 9 23.10 -0.22 -4.06
N ARG A 10 24.41 -0.01 -3.99
CA ARG A 10 25.43 -1.02 -4.30
C ARG A 10 25.19 -2.37 -3.57
N SER A 11 24.90 -2.31 -2.29
CA SER A 11 24.62 -3.53 -1.49
C SER A 11 23.40 -4.30 -2.01
N LYS A 12 22.35 -3.61 -2.46
CA LYS A 12 21.15 -4.22 -3.04
C LYS A 12 21.47 -4.87 -4.38
N ILE A 13 22.23 -4.19 -5.23
CA ILE A 13 22.67 -4.71 -6.53
C ILE A 13 23.48 -5.98 -6.34
N THR A 14 24.43 -6.00 -5.42
CA THR A 14 25.25 -7.19 -5.11
C THR A 14 24.41 -8.37 -4.63
N LYS A 15 23.33 -8.12 -3.89
CA LYS A 15 22.42 -9.19 -3.43
C LYS A 15 21.50 -9.72 -4.53
N LEU A 16 21.16 -8.91 -5.51
CA LEU A 16 20.23 -9.27 -6.58
C LEU A 16 20.93 -9.87 -7.80
N THR A 17 22.23 -9.66 -7.95
CA THR A 17 23.00 -10.10 -9.11
C THR A 17 24.12 -11.04 -8.71
N LYS A 18 24.45 -11.98 -9.59
CA LYS A 18 25.59 -12.90 -9.43
C LYS A 18 26.84 -12.40 -10.16
N ALA A 19 26.65 -11.56 -11.18
CA ALA A 19 27.74 -10.99 -11.96
C ALA A 19 28.59 -10.01 -11.14
N LYS A 20 29.88 -9.91 -11.47
CA LYS A 20 30.82 -9.01 -10.81
C LYS A 20 31.04 -7.71 -11.59
N ASP A 21 30.92 -7.76 -12.91
CA ASP A 21 31.05 -6.59 -13.80
C ASP A 21 29.72 -5.81 -13.89
N TRP A 22 29.80 -4.51 -14.05
CA TRP A 22 28.63 -3.65 -14.03
C TRP A 22 27.68 -3.85 -15.22
N GLU A 23 28.19 -4.22 -16.39
CA GLU A 23 27.37 -4.45 -17.58
C GLU A 23 26.46 -5.67 -17.40
N SER A 24 27.05 -6.78 -16.96
CA SER A 24 26.29 -8.01 -16.66
C SER A 24 25.32 -7.80 -15.49
N GLN A 25 25.70 -7.00 -14.49
CA GLN A 25 24.80 -6.61 -13.41
C GLN A 25 23.59 -5.84 -13.90
N LEU A 26 23.77 -4.91 -14.84
CA LEU A 26 22.67 -4.18 -15.45
C LEU A 26 21.69 -5.08 -16.19
N ILE A 27 22.20 -6.06 -16.94
CA ILE A 27 21.37 -7.04 -17.66
C ILE A 27 20.57 -7.88 -16.66
N GLU A 28 21.20 -8.40 -15.61
CA GLU A 28 20.54 -9.18 -14.58
C GLU A 28 19.48 -8.35 -13.83
N LEU A 29 19.78 -7.09 -13.49
CA LEU A 29 18.82 -6.17 -12.86
C LEU A 29 17.64 -5.89 -13.79
N GLY A 30 17.88 -5.69 -15.07
CA GLY A 30 16.82 -5.45 -16.07
C GLY A 30 15.81 -6.58 -16.10
N SER A 31 16.25 -7.84 -15.96
CA SER A 31 15.35 -8.99 -15.89
C SER A 31 14.53 -9.06 -14.59
N GLN A 32 14.94 -8.34 -13.54
CA GLN A 32 14.31 -8.36 -12.22
C GLN A 32 13.50 -7.10 -11.89
N VAL A 33 13.53 -6.08 -12.76
CA VAL A 33 12.91 -4.76 -12.48
C VAL A 33 11.44 -4.91 -12.15
N GLU A 34 10.69 -5.63 -12.97
CA GLU A 34 9.25 -5.83 -12.77
C GLU A 34 8.94 -6.50 -11.43
N ASN A 35 9.67 -7.56 -11.09
CA ASN A 35 9.51 -8.26 -9.84
C ASN A 35 9.87 -7.38 -8.63
N GLN A 36 10.92 -6.57 -8.73
CA GLN A 36 11.32 -5.63 -7.66
C GLN A 36 10.32 -4.49 -7.50
N GLN A 37 9.77 -3.97 -8.60
CA GLN A 37 8.69 -2.98 -8.55
C GLN A 37 7.44 -3.56 -7.88
N HIS A 38 7.04 -4.77 -8.23
CA HIS A 38 5.90 -5.43 -7.63
C HIS A 38 6.08 -5.64 -6.13
N LYS A 39 7.25 -6.14 -5.71
CA LYS A 39 7.59 -6.29 -4.29
C LYS A 39 7.58 -4.95 -3.54
N PHE A 40 8.06 -3.90 -4.16
CA PHE A 40 8.06 -2.56 -3.59
C PHE A 40 6.63 -2.03 -3.42
N LEU A 41 5.81 -2.13 -4.46
CA LEU A 41 4.40 -1.72 -4.41
C LEU A 41 3.61 -2.52 -3.37
N HIS A 42 3.86 -3.83 -3.29
CA HIS A 42 3.25 -4.69 -2.26
C HIS A 42 3.63 -4.25 -0.84
N ARG A 43 4.90 -3.91 -0.61
CA ARG A 43 5.36 -3.39 0.71
C ARG A 43 4.72 -2.05 1.08
N LEU A 44 4.40 -1.23 0.09
CA LEU A 44 3.67 0.02 0.27
C LEU A 44 2.14 -0.19 0.29
N HIS A 45 1.68 -1.43 0.14
CA HIS A 45 0.27 -1.74 -0.01
C HIS A 45 -0.40 -0.99 -1.17
N MET A 46 0.31 -0.84 -2.28
CA MET A 46 -0.10 -0.07 -3.46
C MET A 46 -0.35 -0.96 -4.69
N THR A 47 -0.68 -2.23 -4.47
CA THR A 47 -0.93 -3.19 -5.57
C THR A 47 -2.31 -3.04 -6.22
N HIS A 48 -3.21 -2.31 -5.58
CA HIS A 48 -4.55 -2.02 -6.06
C HIS A 48 -4.72 -0.52 -6.28
N PHE A 49 -4.90 -0.12 -7.52
CA PHE A 49 -4.97 1.29 -7.92
C PHE A 49 -6.37 1.75 -8.33
N ASP A 50 -7.36 0.88 -8.27
CA ASP A 50 -8.72 1.24 -8.65
C ASP A 50 -9.29 2.28 -7.68
N PRO A 51 -9.56 3.51 -8.15
CA PRO A 51 -10.16 4.52 -7.32
C PRO A 51 -11.57 4.08 -6.91
N ILE A 52 -11.87 4.21 -5.64
CA ILE A 52 -13.19 3.89 -5.11
C ILE A 52 -13.77 5.11 -4.42
N SER A 53 -15.04 5.39 -4.66
CA SER A 53 -15.75 6.45 -3.94
C SER A 53 -16.02 6.07 -2.48
N LEU A 54 -16.11 7.07 -1.60
CA LEU A 54 -16.41 6.81 -0.19
C LEU A 54 -17.70 6.00 0.02
N PRO A 55 -18.84 6.31 -0.63
CA PRO A 55 -20.04 5.49 -0.50
C PRO A 55 -19.82 4.03 -0.90
N ALA A 56 -19.17 3.78 -2.03
CA ALA A 56 -18.88 2.43 -2.50
C ALA A 56 -17.94 1.68 -1.54
N LEU A 57 -16.97 2.37 -0.95
CA LEU A 57 -16.08 1.82 0.07
C LEU A 57 -16.85 1.42 1.34
N LEU A 58 -17.73 2.27 1.81
CA LEU A 58 -18.59 1.98 2.97
C LEU A 58 -19.49 0.77 2.72
N ASP A 59 -20.05 0.66 1.51
CA ASP A 59 -20.86 -0.50 1.11
C ASP A 59 -20.05 -1.79 1.12
N ARG A 60 -18.82 -1.77 0.60
CA ARG A 60 -17.91 -2.93 0.68
C ARG A 60 -17.58 -3.33 2.12
N ILE A 61 -17.32 -2.37 3.00
CA ILE A 61 -17.07 -2.63 4.41
C ILE A 61 -18.29 -3.29 5.05
N ASN A 62 -19.49 -2.78 4.78
CA ASN A 62 -20.73 -3.32 5.32
C ASN A 62 -21.02 -4.74 4.82
N ALA A 63 -20.71 -5.02 3.55
CA ALA A 63 -20.86 -6.35 2.94
C ALA A 63 -19.77 -7.35 3.32
N SER A 64 -18.69 -6.91 3.97
CA SER A 64 -17.57 -7.76 4.37
C SER A 64 -17.94 -8.74 5.48
N LYS A 65 -17.16 -9.82 5.62
CA LYS A 65 -17.35 -10.86 6.65
C LYS A 65 -16.77 -10.47 8.02
N TYR A 66 -16.25 -9.26 8.17
CA TYR A 66 -15.66 -8.81 9.44
C TYR A 66 -16.74 -8.57 10.51
N ARG A 67 -16.32 -8.67 11.77
CA ARG A 67 -17.18 -8.38 12.92
C ARG A 67 -17.55 -6.89 12.97
N ASP A 68 -18.71 -6.55 13.52
CA ASP A 68 -19.22 -5.18 13.58
C ASP A 68 -18.25 -4.20 14.23
N LYS A 69 -17.54 -4.61 15.26
CA LYS A 69 -16.48 -3.81 15.90
C LYS A 69 -15.37 -3.44 14.92
N THR A 70 -14.95 -4.38 14.08
CA THR A 70 -13.94 -4.18 13.05
C THR A 70 -14.49 -3.29 11.93
N LYS A 71 -15.70 -3.55 11.46
CA LYS A 71 -16.38 -2.71 10.45
C LYS A 71 -16.50 -1.26 10.92
N LYS A 72 -16.83 -1.03 12.19
CA LYS A 72 -16.90 0.32 12.77
C LYS A 72 -15.56 1.05 12.69
N LYS A 73 -14.46 0.35 13.00
CA LYS A 73 -13.11 0.92 12.88
C LYS A 73 -12.73 1.20 11.43
N LEU A 74 -13.01 0.27 10.50
CA LEU A 74 -12.75 0.45 9.07
C LEU A 74 -13.54 1.64 8.49
N ARG A 75 -14.82 1.76 8.82
CA ARG A 75 -15.64 2.93 8.42
C ARG A 75 -15.07 4.25 8.95
N ARG A 76 -14.59 4.27 10.19
CA ARG A 76 -13.96 5.45 10.77
C ARG A 76 -12.70 5.86 10.02
N ILE A 77 -11.83 4.89 9.69
CA ILE A 77 -10.62 5.12 8.89
C ILE A 77 -11.00 5.66 7.51
N ALA A 78 -11.95 5.04 6.82
CA ALA A 78 -12.40 5.46 5.50
C ALA A 78 -12.92 6.90 5.49
N LYS A 79 -13.78 7.26 6.44
CA LYS A 79 -14.32 8.63 6.56
C LYS A 79 -13.24 9.66 6.86
N LYS A 80 -12.28 9.34 7.72
CA LYS A 80 -11.16 10.24 8.05
C LYS A 80 -10.19 10.38 6.89
N ALA A 81 -9.90 9.27 6.19
CA ALA A 81 -9.01 9.27 5.04
C ALA A 81 -9.48 10.19 3.90
N ASN A 82 -10.79 10.35 3.73
CA ASN A 82 -11.37 11.20 2.69
C ASN A 82 -10.99 12.69 2.80
N GLY A 83 -10.49 13.14 3.94
CA GLY A 83 -10.06 14.52 4.15
C GLY A 83 -8.59 14.68 4.52
N CYS A 84 -7.84 13.59 4.65
CA CYS A 84 -6.47 13.61 5.11
C CYS A 84 -5.44 13.55 3.98
N VAL A 85 -4.31 14.19 4.20
CA VAL A 85 -3.20 14.26 3.23
C VAL A 85 -2.22 13.08 3.34
N SER A 86 -2.27 12.31 4.42
CA SER A 86 -1.39 11.16 4.64
C SER A 86 -2.01 10.09 5.55
N LEU A 87 -1.52 8.86 5.41
CA LEU A 87 -1.92 7.74 6.29
C LEU A 87 -1.52 7.99 7.76
N ALA A 88 -0.41 8.67 7.99
CA ALA A 88 0.03 9.02 9.36
C ALA A 88 -0.97 9.98 10.03
N ALA A 89 -1.50 10.96 9.27
CA ALA A 89 -2.54 11.86 9.76
C ALA A 89 -3.83 11.10 10.09
N VAL A 90 -4.24 10.17 9.24
CA VAL A 90 -5.42 9.31 9.49
C VAL A 90 -5.24 8.48 10.75
N GLN A 91 -4.08 7.86 10.94
CA GLN A 91 -3.78 7.08 12.15
C GLN A 91 -3.91 7.93 13.42
N LYS A 92 -3.31 9.13 13.39
CA LYS A 92 -3.35 10.08 14.51
C LYS A 92 -4.78 10.53 14.82
N ASP A 93 -5.55 10.90 13.81
CA ASP A 93 -6.92 11.38 13.96
C ASP A 93 -7.86 10.27 14.45
N CYS A 94 -7.64 9.04 14.04
CA CYS A 94 -8.40 7.88 14.53
C CYS A 94 -7.99 7.42 15.93
N ARG A 95 -6.88 7.91 16.46
CA ARG A 95 -6.31 7.50 17.75
C ARG A 95 -6.11 5.98 17.86
N ILE A 96 -5.61 5.37 16.79
CA ILE A 96 -5.35 3.93 16.70
C ILE A 96 -3.86 3.68 16.84
N ARG A 97 -3.49 2.62 17.56
CA ARG A 97 -2.08 2.20 17.68
C ARG A 97 -1.55 1.78 16.30
N LYS A 98 -0.28 2.07 16.04
CA LYS A 98 0.37 1.78 14.75
C LYS A 98 0.21 0.31 14.31
N SER A 99 0.41 -0.62 15.23
CA SER A 99 0.27 -2.06 14.96
C SER A 99 -1.15 -2.46 14.58
N GLU A 100 -2.15 -1.91 15.25
CA GLU A 100 -3.56 -2.14 14.94
C GLU A 100 -3.94 -1.46 13.62
N PHE A 101 -3.44 -0.26 13.35
CA PHE A 101 -3.67 0.45 12.11
C PHE A 101 -3.15 -0.32 10.90
N ILE A 102 -1.95 -0.87 10.98
CA ILE A 102 -1.37 -1.73 9.93
C ILE A 102 -2.25 -2.96 9.67
N LYS A 103 -2.76 -3.61 10.71
CA LYS A 103 -3.69 -4.74 10.57
C LYS A 103 -5.00 -4.35 9.87
N LEU A 104 -5.54 -3.17 10.20
CA LEU A 104 -6.75 -2.66 9.57
C LEU A 104 -6.51 -2.29 8.10
N LEU A 105 -5.35 -1.71 7.78
CA LEU A 105 -4.95 -1.45 6.40
C LEU A 105 -4.83 -2.75 5.58
N GLY A 106 -4.29 -3.83 6.18
CA GLY A 106 -4.26 -5.15 5.56
C GLY A 106 -5.66 -5.69 5.23
N LYS A 107 -6.66 -5.37 6.04
CA LYS A 107 -8.07 -5.74 5.75
C LYS A 107 -8.64 -4.97 4.56
N PHE A 108 -8.30 -3.72 4.37
CA PHE A 108 -8.63 -2.99 3.15
C PHE A 108 -8.00 -3.64 1.92
N GLU A 109 -6.75 -4.05 2.00
CA GLU A 109 -6.05 -4.75 0.92
C GLU A 109 -6.73 -6.09 0.58
N GLU A 110 -7.13 -6.87 1.58
CA GLU A 110 -7.92 -8.10 1.41
C GLU A 110 -9.24 -7.86 0.67
N MET A 111 -9.85 -6.68 0.83
CA MET A 111 -11.06 -6.27 0.10
C MET A 111 -10.76 -5.71 -1.29
N GLY A 112 -9.50 -5.72 -1.75
CA GLY A 112 -9.10 -5.18 -3.03
C GLY A 112 -9.02 -3.66 -3.10
N ILE A 113 -8.84 -2.98 -1.97
CA ILE A 113 -8.82 -1.52 -1.89
C ILE A 113 -7.39 -1.03 -1.62
N GLY A 114 -6.87 -0.21 -2.51
CA GLY A 114 -5.56 0.43 -2.36
C GLY A 114 -5.64 1.75 -1.59
N TYR A 115 -4.53 2.11 -0.96
CA TYR A 115 -4.48 3.29 -0.06
C TYR A 115 -4.48 4.64 -0.77
N ILE A 116 -4.22 4.67 -2.06
CA ILE A 116 -4.17 5.91 -2.85
C ILE A 116 -5.57 6.37 -3.26
N SER A 117 -6.58 5.53 -3.05
CA SER A 117 -7.95 5.77 -3.48
C SER A 117 -8.69 6.83 -2.65
N PHE A 118 -8.04 7.43 -1.67
CA PHE A 118 -8.71 8.25 -0.66
C PHE A 118 -8.87 9.73 -1.02
N LYS A 119 -8.50 10.13 -2.21
CA LYS A 119 -8.70 11.51 -2.63
C LYS A 119 -9.50 11.54 -3.93
N SER A 120 -10.74 11.83 -3.77
CA SER A 120 -11.56 12.29 -4.90
C SER A 120 -11.13 13.68 -5.31
#